data_b4ce1f5b2c363de3d5630bef8b2834fa
#
_entry.id   b4ce1f5b2c363de3d5630bef8b2834fa
#
_cell.length_a   1.000
_cell.length_b   1.000
_cell.length_c   1.000
_cell.angle_alpha   90.00
_cell.angle_beta   90.00
_cell.angle_gamma   90.00
#
_symmetry.space_group_name_H-M   'P 1'
#
loop_
_entity.id
_entity.type
_entity.pdbx_description
1 polymer ?
#
loop_
_entity_poly.entity_id
_entity_poly.type
_entity_poly.pdbx_seq_one_letter_code
_entity_poly.pdbx_strand_id
1 'polypeptide(L)'
;MAEAKDGCVKPSKGVIVPEMEVVADQPQMKKEVPKMLARVGKPAPDFELSAFFEGGFKNFRLSDYKGKWIVICFYPGDFTFVXPTELSAVAVKYPELQKLGVELLAISTDSRFSHKIWQEEELSKMVEGGVPFPLLSDAGGRVGSVYGVYDDDAGVDIRGRFLIDPDFNIRAMEVMTPEVGRNVAELIRQVKAFQHVVSTGEVTPAGWVPGKPTLTPGPDLAGKVWKVWKVDNAF
;
A
#
# COMPACT_ATOMS: atom_id res chain seq x y z
N MET A 1 -21.14 16.72 22.02
CA MET A 1 -21.79 16.20 20.81
C MET A 1 -21.81 14.68 20.90
N ALA A 2 -22.99 14.07 20.75
CA ALA A 2 -23.12 12.63 20.86
C ALA A 2 -22.37 11.95 19.69
N GLU A 3 -21.56 10.96 20.01
CA GLU A 3 -20.94 10.13 18.96
C GLU A 3 -22.04 9.42 18.18
N ALA A 4 -21.92 9.45 16.85
CA ALA A 4 -22.87 8.73 15.99
C ALA A 4 -22.78 7.25 16.29
N LYS A 5 -23.90 6.63 16.60
CA LYS A 5 -23.97 5.18 16.81
C LYS A 5 -23.61 4.45 15.51
N ASP A 6 -22.98 3.30 15.66
CA ASP A 6 -22.63 2.42 14.53
C ASP A 6 -23.84 2.24 13.60
N GLY A 7 -23.72 2.69 12.38
CA GLY A 7 -24.78 2.62 11.39
C GLY A 7 -25.02 3.90 10.62
N CYS A 8 -24.75 5.04 11.27
CA CYS A 8 -24.84 6.35 10.60
C CYS A 8 -23.41 6.87 10.46
N VAL A 9 -22.76 6.47 9.41
CA VAL A 9 -21.34 6.75 9.26
C VAL A 9 -21.15 8.00 8.41
N LYS A 10 -20.36 8.92 8.95
CA LYS A 10 -19.94 10.11 8.22
C LYS A 10 -19.13 9.67 6.99
N PRO A 11 -19.49 10.13 5.80
CA PRO A 11 -18.73 9.74 4.60
C PRO A 11 -17.26 10.12 4.71
N SER A 12 -16.39 9.24 4.23
CA SER A 12 -14.97 9.56 4.11
C SER A 12 -14.74 10.58 2.99
N LYS A 13 -13.61 11.25 3.03
CA LYS A 13 -13.30 12.31 2.05
C LYS A 13 -12.87 11.78 0.69
N GLY A 14 -12.50 10.50 0.62
CA GLY A 14 -11.95 9.94 -0.62
C GLY A 14 -10.56 10.50 -0.90
N VAL A 15 -10.26 10.77 -2.17
CA VAL A 15 -8.97 11.35 -2.57
C VAL A 15 -8.86 12.76 -1.99
N ILE A 16 -7.73 13.04 -1.32
CA ILE A 16 -7.45 14.37 -0.78
C ILE A 16 -6.69 15.15 -1.84
N VAL A 17 -7.40 16.03 -2.54
CA VAL A 17 -6.79 16.87 -3.57
C VAL A 17 -6.22 18.12 -2.90
N PRO A 18 -4.94 18.47 -3.16
CA PRO A 18 -4.39 19.69 -2.59
C PRO A 18 -5.23 20.91 -2.97
N GLU A 19 -5.45 21.81 -2.01
CA GLU A 19 -6.18 23.04 -2.28
C GLU A 19 -5.37 23.90 -3.25
N MET A 20 -5.92 24.11 -4.44
CA MET A 20 -5.39 25.10 -5.35
C MET A 20 -6.02 26.43 -5.00
N GLU A 21 -5.22 27.50 -5.00
CA GLU A 21 -5.75 28.84 -4.75
C GLU A 21 -6.90 29.11 -5.73
N VAL A 22 -8.07 29.42 -5.17
CA VAL A 22 -9.23 29.76 -5.99
C VAL A 22 -9.04 31.17 -6.48
N VAL A 23 -8.79 31.32 -7.77
CA VAL A 23 -8.89 32.62 -8.41
C VAL A 23 -10.39 32.91 -8.53
N ALA A 24 -10.87 33.87 -7.73
CA ALA A 24 -12.26 34.31 -7.80
C ALA A 24 -12.57 34.77 -9.23
N ASP A 25 -13.62 34.22 -9.83
CA ASP A 25 -14.18 34.54 -11.15
C ASP A 25 -14.02 33.49 -12.25
N GLN A 26 -13.82 32.20 -11.88
CA GLN A 26 -14.00 31.15 -12.88
C GLN A 26 -15.17 30.23 -12.48
N PRO A 27 -15.98 29.79 -13.46
CA PRO A 27 -17.04 28.82 -13.15
C PRO A 27 -16.41 27.59 -12.50
N GLN A 28 -17.04 27.15 -11.41
CA GLN A 28 -16.54 25.95 -10.68
C GLN A 28 -16.71 24.74 -11.60
N MET A 29 -15.64 24.39 -12.32
CA MET A 29 -15.59 23.11 -12.99
C MET A 29 -15.49 22.02 -11.90
N LYS A 30 -16.28 20.96 -12.01
CA LYS A 30 -16.14 19.79 -11.15
C LYS A 30 -14.67 19.37 -11.21
N LYS A 31 -14.00 19.37 -10.06
CA LYS A 31 -12.60 18.91 -9.98
C LYS A 31 -12.58 17.42 -10.37
N GLU A 32 -12.17 17.15 -11.61
CA GLU A 32 -11.92 15.78 -12.02
C GLU A 32 -10.71 15.27 -11.26
N VAL A 33 -10.83 14.10 -10.64
CA VAL A 33 -9.71 13.45 -9.99
C VAL A 33 -8.72 13.05 -11.08
N PRO A 34 -7.47 13.56 -11.05
CA PRO A 34 -6.50 13.19 -12.08
C PRO A 34 -6.27 11.68 -12.08
N LYS A 35 -6.22 11.08 -13.26
CA LYS A 35 -5.84 9.68 -13.38
C LYS A 35 -4.34 9.55 -13.11
N MET A 36 -4.00 8.61 -12.27
CA MET A 36 -2.63 8.22 -11.91
C MET A 36 -1.69 9.36 -11.52
N LEU A 37 -1.74 9.71 -10.23
CA LEU A 37 -0.76 10.63 -9.63
C LEU A 37 0.40 9.88 -8.95
N ALA A 38 0.21 8.60 -8.59
CA ALA A 38 1.22 7.84 -7.85
C ALA A 38 2.43 7.53 -8.75
N ARG A 39 3.62 7.90 -8.28
CA ARG A 39 4.88 7.64 -9.00
C ARG A 39 5.99 7.36 -8.00
N VAL A 40 6.87 6.42 -8.35
CA VAL A 40 8.06 6.12 -7.54
C VAL A 40 8.94 7.37 -7.42
N GLY A 41 9.42 7.63 -6.22
CA GLY A 41 10.27 8.79 -5.93
C GLY A 41 9.51 10.08 -5.67
N LYS A 42 8.18 10.01 -5.63
CA LYS A 42 7.31 11.19 -5.41
C LYS A 42 6.41 10.97 -4.21
N PRO A 43 5.89 12.07 -3.62
CA PRO A 43 4.98 11.93 -2.48
C PRO A 43 3.75 11.08 -2.83
N ALA A 44 3.35 10.23 -1.90
CA ALA A 44 2.18 9.39 -2.07
C ALA A 44 0.92 10.27 -2.11
N PRO A 45 0.02 10.08 -3.08
CA PRO A 45 -1.27 10.79 -3.06
C PRO A 45 -2.06 10.47 -1.81
N ASP A 46 -2.51 11.50 -1.10
CA ASP A 46 -3.22 11.32 0.16
C ASP A 46 -4.70 10.98 -0.09
N PHE A 47 -5.30 10.28 0.86
CA PHE A 47 -6.72 9.92 0.80
C PHE A 47 -7.25 9.67 2.21
N GLU A 48 -8.59 9.65 2.31
CA GLU A 48 -9.30 9.20 3.51
C GLU A 48 -10.40 8.24 3.06
N LEU A 49 -10.41 7.02 3.62
CA LEU A 49 -11.39 5.99 3.28
C LEU A 49 -11.97 5.39 4.57
N SER A 50 -13.23 4.95 4.48
CA SER A 50 -13.83 4.18 5.56
C SER A 50 -13.34 2.73 5.47
N ALA A 51 -13.32 2.04 6.61
CA ALA A 51 -12.78 0.68 6.69
C ALA A 51 -13.52 -0.14 7.72
N PHE A 52 -13.35 -1.45 7.64
CA PHE A 52 -13.62 -2.37 8.73
C PHE A 52 -12.28 -2.71 9.41
N PHE A 53 -12.24 -2.55 10.73
CA PHE A 53 -11.01 -2.80 11.49
C PHE A 53 -11.36 -3.04 12.96
N GLU A 54 -10.78 -4.08 13.55
CA GLU A 54 -10.95 -4.42 14.98
C GLU A 54 -12.42 -4.45 15.40
N GLY A 55 -13.26 -5.10 14.59
CA GLY A 55 -14.67 -5.29 14.89
C GLY A 55 -15.56 -4.08 14.69
N GLY A 56 -15.01 -2.96 14.17
CA GLY A 56 -15.77 -1.73 13.99
C GLY A 56 -15.51 -1.05 12.66
N PHE A 57 -16.21 0.05 12.45
CA PHE A 57 -16.03 0.87 11.24
C PHE A 57 -15.31 2.16 11.62
N LYS A 58 -14.24 2.47 10.91
CA LYS A 58 -13.41 3.65 11.15
C LYS A 58 -13.01 4.28 9.83
N ASN A 59 -12.68 5.57 9.84
CA ASN A 59 -12.06 6.22 8.70
C ASN A 59 -10.55 6.26 8.92
N PHE A 60 -9.80 6.00 7.86
CA PHE A 60 -8.33 6.03 7.86
C PHE A 60 -7.85 7.02 6.82
N ARG A 61 -6.95 7.90 7.24
CA ARG A 61 -6.32 8.88 6.36
C ARG A 61 -4.85 8.50 6.20
N LEU A 62 -4.39 8.38 4.96
CA LEU A 62 -3.02 7.92 4.68
C LEU A 62 -1.97 8.81 5.37
N SER A 63 -2.15 10.14 5.32
CA SER A 63 -1.17 11.08 5.90
C SER A 63 -1.07 11.00 7.41
N ASP A 64 -2.02 10.36 8.11
CA ASP A 64 -1.89 10.12 9.55
C ASP A 64 -0.75 9.16 9.87
N TYR A 65 -0.26 8.42 8.88
CA TYR A 65 0.83 7.45 9.03
C TYR A 65 2.22 8.02 8.69
N LYS A 66 2.32 9.33 8.40
CA LYS A 66 3.63 9.95 8.14
C LYS A 66 4.58 9.66 9.31
N GLY A 67 5.83 9.38 8.99
CA GLY A 67 6.81 8.98 9.98
C GLY A 67 6.97 7.47 10.12
N LYS A 68 6.10 6.70 9.48
CA LYS A 68 6.16 5.23 9.44
C LYS A 68 6.34 4.75 8.01
N TRP A 69 6.85 3.54 7.87
CA TRP A 69 6.79 2.84 6.59
C TRP A 69 5.36 2.37 6.38
N ILE A 70 4.84 2.52 5.17
CA ILE A 70 3.46 2.16 4.87
C ILE A 70 3.44 1.26 3.64
N VAL A 71 2.62 0.20 3.71
CA VAL A 71 2.31 -0.62 2.53
C VAL A 71 0.83 -0.44 2.22
N ILE A 72 0.52 0.00 1.01
CA ILE A 72 -0.85 -0.03 0.50
C ILE A 72 -0.97 -1.24 -0.41
N CYS A 73 -2.00 -2.04 -0.18
CA CYS A 73 -2.27 -3.27 -0.91
C CYS A 73 -3.66 -3.20 -1.54
N PHE A 74 -3.72 -2.84 -2.83
CA PHE A 74 -4.98 -2.88 -3.59
C PHE A 74 -5.23 -4.29 -4.08
N TYR A 75 -6.52 -4.70 -4.10
CA TYR A 75 -6.92 -6.04 -4.57
C TYR A 75 -8.29 -5.98 -5.22
N PRO A 76 -8.62 -6.98 -6.08
CA PRO A 76 -9.86 -6.91 -6.88
C PRO A 76 -11.15 -6.99 -6.10
N GLY A 77 -11.18 -7.74 -5.00
CA GLY A 77 -12.42 -7.84 -4.25
C GLY A 77 -12.44 -8.94 -3.22
N ASP A 78 -13.34 -8.77 -2.26
CA ASP A 78 -13.65 -9.75 -1.23
C ASP A 78 -14.21 -11.01 -1.88
N PHE A 79 -14.03 -12.15 -1.23
CA PHE A 79 -14.59 -13.45 -1.66
C PHE A 79 -14.09 -13.92 -3.04
N THR A 80 -13.02 -13.31 -3.57
CA THR A 80 -12.37 -13.80 -4.78
C THR A 80 -11.38 -14.92 -4.43
N PHE A 81 -10.65 -15.45 -5.40
CA PHE A 81 -9.88 -16.68 -5.20
C PHE A 81 -8.45 -16.44 -4.73
N VAL A 82 -7.81 -15.38 -5.14
CA VAL A 82 -6.41 -15.08 -4.81
C VAL A 82 -6.26 -14.19 -3.57
N UNK A 83 -7.06 -13.11 -3.22
CA UNK A 83 -7.02 -12.41 -2.37
C UNK A 83 -6.92 -12.84 -1.26
N PRO A 84 -7.82 -13.81 -0.85
CA PRO A 84 -7.71 -14.31 0.53
C PRO A 84 -6.35 -14.96 0.83
N THR A 85 -5.74 -15.61 -0.15
CA THR A 85 -4.42 -16.21 0.06
C THR A 85 -3.34 -15.15 0.32
N GLU A 86 -3.41 -14.03 -0.40
CA GLU A 86 -2.44 -12.95 -0.24
C GLU A 86 -2.53 -12.31 1.15
N LEU A 87 -3.76 -11.92 1.54
CA LEU A 87 -3.93 -11.20 2.81
C LEU A 87 -3.65 -12.12 4.00
N SER A 88 -3.99 -13.41 3.90
CA SER A 88 -3.66 -14.39 4.94
C SER A 88 -2.15 -14.57 5.07
N ALA A 89 -1.43 -14.63 3.93
CA ALA A 89 0.03 -14.74 3.97
C ALA A 89 0.66 -13.50 4.61
N VAL A 90 0.14 -12.31 4.27
CA VAL A 90 0.60 -11.07 4.88
C VAL A 90 0.28 -11.05 6.38
N ALA A 91 -0.92 -11.52 6.77
CA ALA A 91 -1.33 -11.54 8.18
C ALA A 91 -0.38 -12.40 9.02
N VAL A 92 0.03 -13.56 8.49
CA VAL A 92 1.00 -14.43 9.19
C VAL A 92 2.35 -13.71 9.37
N LYS A 93 2.74 -12.90 8.40
CA LYS A 93 4.01 -12.16 8.43
C LYS A 93 3.90 -10.76 9.02
N TYR A 94 2.69 -10.33 9.39
CA TYR A 94 2.47 -8.97 9.87
C TYR A 94 3.29 -8.64 11.14
N PRO A 95 3.44 -9.56 12.12
CA PRO A 95 4.31 -9.24 13.26
C PRO A 95 5.75 -8.90 12.84
N GLU A 96 6.28 -9.57 11.82
CA GLU A 96 7.61 -9.24 11.30
C GLU A 96 7.62 -7.85 10.65
N LEU A 97 6.59 -7.52 9.87
CA LEU A 97 6.45 -6.20 9.26
C LEU A 97 6.34 -5.12 10.34
N GLN A 98 5.55 -5.37 11.40
CA GLN A 98 5.41 -4.42 12.50
C GLN A 98 6.74 -4.16 13.22
N LYS A 99 7.55 -5.19 13.41
CA LYS A 99 8.89 -5.03 14.00
C LYS A 99 9.79 -4.16 13.13
N LEU A 100 9.53 -4.13 11.82
CA LEU A 100 10.24 -3.27 10.88
C LEU A 100 9.62 -1.86 10.80
N GLY A 101 8.61 -1.56 11.60
CA GLY A 101 7.95 -0.26 11.60
C GLY A 101 7.01 -0.05 10.43
N VAL A 102 6.46 -1.12 9.88
CA VAL A 102 5.57 -1.06 8.70
C VAL A 102 4.11 -1.16 9.12
N GLU A 103 3.29 -0.25 8.62
CA GLU A 103 1.84 -0.31 8.71
C GLU A 103 1.27 -0.72 7.35
N LEU A 104 0.18 -1.48 7.34
CA LEU A 104 -0.42 -1.97 6.10
C LEU A 104 -1.88 -1.58 6.00
N LEU A 105 -2.29 -1.12 4.83
CA LEU A 105 -3.67 -0.78 4.49
C LEU A 105 -4.07 -1.60 3.27
N ALA A 106 -5.09 -2.44 3.39
CA ALA A 106 -5.63 -3.22 2.28
C ALA A 106 -6.86 -2.50 1.72
N ILE A 107 -6.95 -2.36 0.40
CA ILE A 107 -7.98 -1.54 -0.25
C ILE A 107 -8.61 -2.31 -1.41
N SER A 108 -9.96 -2.28 -1.47
CA SER A 108 -10.69 -2.71 -2.66
C SER A 108 -11.90 -1.79 -2.87
N THR A 109 -12.63 -2.02 -3.94
CA THR A 109 -13.87 -1.26 -4.20
C THR A 109 -15.07 -1.77 -3.40
N ASP A 110 -14.92 -2.87 -2.66
CA ASP A 110 -15.99 -3.43 -1.83
C ASP A 110 -16.36 -2.49 -0.69
N SER A 111 -17.57 -2.65 -0.19
CA SER A 111 -18.02 -1.86 0.96
C SER A 111 -17.40 -2.38 2.26
N ARG A 112 -17.26 -1.50 3.25
CA ARG A 112 -16.79 -1.93 4.58
C ARG A 112 -17.70 -3.00 5.19
N PHE A 113 -18.97 -3.07 4.77
CA PHE A 113 -19.89 -4.11 5.23
C PHE A 113 -19.51 -5.48 4.64
N SER A 114 -19.12 -5.50 3.36
CA SER A 114 -18.57 -6.69 2.73
C SER A 114 -17.30 -7.13 3.45
N HIS A 115 -16.38 -6.19 3.70
CA HIS A 115 -15.14 -6.45 4.44
C HIS A 115 -15.40 -7.12 5.79
N LYS A 116 -16.42 -6.64 6.52
CA LYS A 116 -16.78 -7.23 7.81
C LYS A 116 -17.16 -8.72 7.64
N ILE A 117 -18.06 -9.00 6.72
CA ILE A 117 -18.53 -10.38 6.51
C ILE A 117 -17.39 -11.26 5.99
N TRP A 118 -16.56 -10.71 5.09
CA TRP A 118 -15.41 -11.45 4.56
C TRP A 118 -14.41 -11.80 5.68
N GLN A 119 -14.12 -10.84 6.55
CA GLN A 119 -13.24 -11.08 7.70
C GLN A 119 -13.81 -12.21 8.60
N GLU A 120 -15.12 -12.15 8.89
CA GLU A 120 -15.77 -13.10 9.80
C GLU A 120 -15.97 -14.48 9.18
N GLU A 121 -16.31 -14.55 7.89
CA GLU A 121 -16.74 -15.81 7.27
C GLU A 121 -15.62 -16.54 6.51
N GLU A 122 -14.56 -15.84 6.12
CA GLU A 122 -13.49 -16.50 5.36
C GLU A 122 -12.10 -16.24 5.95
N LEU A 123 -11.69 -14.98 6.10
CA LEU A 123 -10.32 -14.69 6.53
C LEU A 123 -10.02 -15.27 7.92
N SER A 124 -10.99 -15.22 8.83
CA SER A 124 -10.82 -15.80 10.19
C SER A 124 -10.66 -17.32 10.18
N LYS A 125 -11.04 -17.97 9.09
CA LYS A 125 -10.87 -19.43 8.94
C LYS A 125 -9.53 -19.77 8.29
N MET A 126 -8.91 -18.80 7.62
CA MET A 126 -7.61 -18.99 6.96
C MET A 126 -6.46 -18.64 7.90
N VAL A 127 -6.65 -17.64 8.76
CA VAL A 127 -5.66 -17.27 9.77
C VAL A 127 -6.40 -16.91 11.07
N GLU A 128 -5.90 -17.41 12.21
CA GLU A 128 -6.55 -17.22 13.49
C GLU A 128 -6.75 -15.71 13.78
N GLY A 129 -7.99 -15.32 14.01
CA GLY A 129 -8.36 -13.94 14.27
C GLY A 129 -8.57 -13.09 13.03
N GLY A 130 -8.38 -13.66 11.85
CA GLY A 130 -8.50 -12.91 10.60
C GLY A 130 -7.28 -12.04 10.35
N VAL A 131 -7.40 -11.09 9.42
CA VAL A 131 -6.28 -10.19 9.13
C VAL A 131 -6.22 -9.06 10.17
N PRO A 132 -5.01 -8.71 10.65
CA PRO A 132 -4.86 -7.74 11.75
C PRO A 132 -4.65 -6.29 11.28
N PHE A 133 -4.99 -5.98 10.05
CA PHE A 133 -4.84 -4.64 9.46
C PHE A 133 -6.18 -4.18 8.85
N PRO A 134 -6.36 -2.87 8.67
CA PRO A 134 -7.66 -2.37 8.19
C PRO A 134 -7.94 -2.75 6.72
N LEU A 135 -9.22 -3.05 6.47
CA LEU A 135 -9.76 -3.32 5.14
C LEU A 135 -10.55 -2.07 4.71
N LEU A 136 -10.00 -1.32 3.78
CA LEU A 136 -10.52 -0.01 3.37
C LEU A 136 -11.41 -0.12 2.13
N SER A 137 -12.47 0.67 2.11
CA SER A 137 -13.48 0.67 1.05
C SER A 137 -13.28 1.89 0.13
N ASP A 138 -12.83 1.64 -1.09
CA ASP A 138 -12.73 2.67 -2.14
C ASP A 138 -13.88 2.50 -3.14
N ALA A 139 -15.12 2.60 -2.64
CA ALA A 139 -16.28 2.44 -3.49
C ALA A 139 -16.24 3.45 -4.65
N GLY A 140 -16.27 2.92 -5.87
CA GLY A 140 -16.15 3.73 -7.08
C GLY A 140 -14.73 3.90 -7.59
N GLY A 141 -13.72 3.35 -6.91
CA GLY A 141 -12.35 3.25 -7.44
C GLY A 141 -11.60 4.56 -7.59
N ARG A 142 -11.97 5.60 -6.83
CA ARG A 142 -11.31 6.91 -6.99
C ARG A 142 -9.85 6.89 -6.55
N VAL A 143 -9.58 6.25 -5.41
CA VAL A 143 -8.21 6.12 -4.93
C VAL A 143 -7.43 5.17 -5.85
N GLY A 144 -8.04 4.04 -6.23
CA GLY A 144 -7.45 3.12 -7.20
C GLY A 144 -7.07 3.81 -8.51
N SER A 145 -7.92 4.74 -9.00
CA SER A 145 -7.63 5.51 -10.22
C SER A 145 -6.39 6.39 -10.04
N VAL A 146 -6.28 7.08 -8.90
CA VAL A 146 -5.14 7.95 -8.61
C VAL A 146 -3.84 7.13 -8.48
N TYR A 147 -3.95 5.91 -7.97
CA TYR A 147 -2.82 5.00 -7.84
C TYR A 147 -2.57 4.16 -9.10
N GLY A 148 -3.41 4.32 -10.13
CA GLY A 148 -3.24 3.65 -11.42
C GLY A 148 -3.56 2.17 -11.40
N VAL A 149 -4.45 1.75 -10.50
CA VAL A 149 -4.81 0.33 -10.34
C VAL A 149 -6.29 0.03 -10.55
N TYR A 150 -7.13 1.05 -10.72
CA TYR A 150 -8.55 0.82 -10.97
C TYR A 150 -8.77 0.50 -12.45
N ASP A 151 -9.46 -0.61 -12.70
CA ASP A 151 -9.86 -1.04 -14.04
C ASP A 151 -11.29 -0.56 -14.30
N ASP A 152 -11.44 0.48 -15.12
CA ASP A 152 -12.74 1.09 -15.41
C ASP A 152 -13.70 0.11 -16.10
N ASP A 153 -13.17 -0.83 -16.89
CA ASP A 153 -14.01 -1.78 -17.62
C ASP A 153 -14.55 -2.87 -16.68
N ALA A 154 -13.72 -3.33 -15.76
CA ALA A 154 -14.13 -4.36 -14.79
C ALA A 154 -14.83 -3.77 -13.57
N GLY A 155 -14.60 -2.49 -13.27
CA GLY A 155 -15.17 -1.83 -12.10
C GLY A 155 -14.51 -2.23 -10.78
N VAL A 156 -13.29 -2.74 -10.82
CA VAL A 156 -12.55 -3.21 -9.65
C VAL A 156 -11.08 -2.82 -9.75
N ASP A 157 -10.37 -2.94 -8.65
CA ASP A 157 -8.91 -2.75 -8.70
C ASP A 157 -8.21 -4.00 -9.24
N ILE A 158 -7.09 -3.81 -9.92
CA ILE A 158 -6.13 -4.88 -10.15
C ILE A 158 -5.20 -4.96 -8.94
N ARG A 159 -4.22 -5.85 -8.95
CA ARG A 159 -3.31 -5.98 -7.80
C ARG A 159 -2.26 -4.89 -7.83
N GLY A 160 -2.30 -3.97 -6.87
CA GLY A 160 -1.29 -2.92 -6.71
C GLY A 160 -0.72 -2.94 -5.31
N ARG A 161 0.61 -2.90 -5.20
CA ARG A 161 1.27 -2.78 -3.90
C ARG A 161 2.23 -1.61 -3.97
N PHE A 162 2.13 -0.73 -2.97
CA PHE A 162 2.94 0.50 -2.91
C PHE A 162 3.64 0.54 -1.57
N LEU A 163 4.97 0.68 -1.59
CA LEU A 163 5.78 0.85 -0.39
C LEU A 163 6.14 2.32 -0.26
N ILE A 164 5.80 2.92 0.88
CA ILE A 164 5.95 4.35 1.15
C ILE A 164 6.87 4.51 2.36
N ASP A 165 7.84 5.41 2.27
CA ASP A 165 8.80 5.64 3.35
C ASP A 165 8.27 6.65 4.38
N PRO A 166 8.98 6.82 5.53
CA PRO A 166 8.53 7.77 6.56
C PRO A 166 8.43 9.22 6.11
N ASP A 167 9.13 9.61 5.04
CA ASP A 167 9.01 10.95 4.45
C ASP A 167 7.83 11.05 3.48
N PHE A 168 7.01 10.00 3.40
CA PHE A 168 5.79 9.95 2.60
C PHE A 168 6.05 9.87 1.09
N ASN A 169 7.20 9.34 0.69
CA ASN A 169 7.53 9.11 -0.73
C ASN A 169 7.36 7.65 -1.09
N ILE A 170 6.81 7.39 -2.27
CA ILE A 170 6.69 6.02 -2.79
C ILE A 170 8.08 5.53 -3.18
N ARG A 171 8.51 4.40 -2.59
CA ARG A 171 9.82 3.81 -2.86
C ARG A 171 9.74 2.65 -3.85
N ALA A 172 8.61 1.95 -3.89
CA ALA A 172 8.41 0.83 -4.82
C ALA A 172 6.94 0.70 -5.17
N MET A 173 6.68 0.23 -6.38
CA MET A 173 5.34 -0.09 -6.88
C MET A 173 5.41 -1.44 -7.58
N GLU A 174 4.44 -2.31 -7.30
CA GLU A 174 4.26 -3.56 -8.03
C GLU A 174 2.80 -3.63 -8.45
N VAL A 175 2.55 -3.66 -9.75
CA VAL A 175 1.18 -3.69 -10.27
C VAL A 175 1.06 -4.88 -11.22
N MET A 176 0.06 -5.73 -10.99
CA MET A 176 -0.10 -7.01 -11.70
C MET A 176 -1.56 -7.25 -12.04
N THR A 177 -1.79 -8.01 -13.10
CA THR A 177 -3.13 -8.50 -13.41
C THR A 177 -3.60 -9.48 -12.31
N PRO A 178 -4.93 -9.65 -12.15
CA PRO A 178 -5.47 -10.29 -10.93
C PRO A 178 -5.16 -11.77 -10.73
N GLU A 179 -4.71 -12.50 -11.74
CA GLU A 179 -4.61 -13.96 -11.67
C GLU A 179 -3.37 -14.46 -10.92
N VAL A 180 -2.41 -13.59 -10.58
CA VAL A 180 -1.19 -14.01 -9.89
C VAL A 180 -1.07 -13.31 -8.55
N GLY A 181 -0.94 -14.07 -7.46
CA GLY A 181 -0.77 -13.53 -6.12
C GLY A 181 0.65 -13.01 -5.88
N ARG A 182 0.75 -11.94 -5.10
CA ARG A 182 2.03 -11.30 -4.77
C ARG A 182 2.77 -12.07 -3.67
N ASN A 183 4.08 -11.89 -3.61
CA ASN A 183 4.95 -12.62 -2.69
C ASN A 183 5.28 -11.76 -1.46
N VAL A 184 4.84 -12.18 -0.28
CA VAL A 184 5.08 -11.43 0.97
C VAL A 184 6.57 -11.46 1.37
N ALA A 185 7.29 -12.53 1.05
CA ALA A 185 8.72 -12.61 1.36
C ALA A 185 9.49 -11.54 0.58
N GLU A 186 9.11 -11.30 -0.68
CA GLU A 186 9.73 -10.23 -1.48
C GLU A 186 9.38 -8.85 -0.91
N LEU A 187 8.15 -8.65 -0.44
CA LEU A 187 7.80 -7.40 0.25
C LEU A 187 8.73 -7.15 1.44
N ILE A 188 8.90 -8.15 2.29
CA ILE A 188 9.76 -8.03 3.48
C ILE A 188 11.21 -7.76 3.05
N ARG A 189 11.69 -8.47 2.02
CA ARG A 189 13.04 -8.25 1.49
C ARG A 189 13.21 -6.79 1.03
N GLN A 190 12.24 -6.26 0.29
CA GLN A 190 12.29 -4.88 -0.19
C GLN A 190 12.30 -3.87 0.97
N VAL A 191 11.44 -4.08 1.98
CA VAL A 191 11.41 -3.21 3.17
C VAL A 191 12.80 -3.16 3.80
N LYS A 192 13.40 -4.35 4.05
CA LYS A 192 14.73 -4.42 4.67
C LYS A 192 15.80 -3.74 3.80
N ALA A 193 15.71 -3.92 2.47
CA ALA A 193 16.68 -3.30 1.56
C ALA A 193 16.57 -1.76 1.59
N PHE A 194 15.36 -1.21 1.51
CA PHE A 194 15.17 0.24 1.57
C PHE A 194 15.60 0.80 2.92
N GLN A 195 15.29 0.09 4.02
CA GLN A 195 15.71 0.53 5.36
C GLN A 195 17.23 0.53 5.49
N HIS A 196 17.90 -0.46 4.91
CA HIS A 196 19.35 -0.50 4.90
C HIS A 196 19.92 0.71 4.16
N VAL A 197 19.40 1.02 2.97
CA VAL A 197 19.85 2.17 2.18
C VAL A 197 19.67 3.47 2.97
N VAL A 198 18.50 3.65 3.60
CA VAL A 198 18.19 4.87 4.37
C VAL A 198 19.14 5.01 5.57
N SER A 199 19.46 3.91 6.25
CA SER A 199 20.26 3.98 7.48
C SER A 199 21.75 4.06 7.22
N THR A 200 22.24 3.57 6.07
CA THR A 200 23.70 3.45 5.83
C THR A 200 24.20 4.31 4.67
N GLY A 201 23.34 4.66 3.72
CA GLY A 201 23.80 5.28 2.47
C GLY A 201 24.40 4.31 1.46
N GLU A 202 24.56 3.05 1.84
CA GLU A 202 25.02 2.01 0.90
C GLU A 202 23.86 1.60 0.00
N VAL A 203 24.16 1.11 -1.21
CA VAL A 203 23.12 0.60 -2.08
C VAL A 203 23.12 -0.93 -2.04
N THR A 204 21.94 -1.52 -2.25
CA THR A 204 21.75 -2.96 -2.18
C THR A 204 21.68 -3.52 -3.61
N PRO A 205 22.63 -4.43 -3.96
CA PRO A 205 22.63 -5.00 -5.31
C PRO A 205 21.47 -5.98 -5.55
N ALA A 206 21.40 -6.48 -6.78
CA ALA A 206 20.39 -7.45 -7.17
C ALA A 206 20.38 -8.64 -6.21
N GLY A 207 19.19 -9.06 -5.81
CA GLY A 207 19.01 -10.21 -4.93
C GLY A 207 19.44 -10.01 -3.49
N TRP A 208 19.75 -8.78 -3.09
CA TRP A 208 20.28 -8.53 -1.74
C TRP A 208 19.27 -8.94 -0.66
N VAL A 209 19.79 -9.61 0.34
CA VAL A 209 19.11 -9.85 1.62
C VAL A 209 20.09 -9.45 2.74
N PRO A 210 19.58 -9.18 3.96
CA PRO A 210 20.48 -8.85 5.07
C PRO A 210 21.60 -9.88 5.23
N GLY A 211 22.82 -9.38 5.39
CA GLY A 211 24.04 -10.20 5.48
C GLY A 211 24.82 -10.33 4.19
N LYS A 212 24.20 -10.05 3.04
CA LYS A 212 24.92 -10.09 1.77
C LYS A 212 25.68 -8.77 1.53
N PRO A 213 26.72 -8.79 0.67
CA PRO A 213 27.51 -7.58 0.40
C PRO A 213 26.66 -6.44 -0.17
N THR A 214 26.95 -5.23 0.27
CA THR A 214 26.41 -3.98 -0.26
C THR A 214 27.48 -3.26 -1.07
N LEU A 215 27.11 -2.15 -1.69
CA LEU A 215 28.02 -1.34 -2.47
C LEU A 215 28.02 0.08 -1.92
N THR A 216 29.22 0.68 -1.78
CA THR A 216 29.34 2.08 -1.40
C THR A 216 29.46 2.90 -2.69
N PRO A 217 28.42 3.67 -3.05
CA PRO A 217 28.46 4.42 -4.31
C PRO A 217 29.52 5.52 -4.28
N GLY A 218 30.15 5.75 -5.41
CA GLY A 218 31.13 6.81 -5.55
C GLY A 218 31.82 6.73 -6.89
N PRO A 219 32.54 7.82 -7.28
CA PRO A 219 33.23 7.84 -8.58
C PRO A 219 34.23 6.70 -8.77
N ASP A 220 34.90 6.28 -7.69
CA ASP A 220 35.92 5.22 -7.77
C ASP A 220 35.33 3.86 -8.10
N LEU A 221 34.04 3.64 -7.79
CA LEU A 221 33.36 2.38 -8.08
C LEU A 221 32.75 2.35 -9.49
N ALA A 222 32.56 3.51 -10.12
CA ALA A 222 31.98 3.59 -11.45
C ALA A 222 32.79 2.78 -12.46
N GLY A 223 32.18 1.84 -13.14
CA GLY A 223 32.82 0.94 -14.08
C GLY A 223 33.63 -0.18 -13.45
N LYS A 224 33.62 -0.28 -12.11
CA LYS A 224 34.47 -1.26 -11.39
C LYS A 224 33.67 -2.15 -10.43
N VAL A 225 32.34 -2.15 -10.53
CA VAL A 225 31.49 -2.97 -9.64
C VAL A 225 31.88 -4.45 -9.74
N TRP A 226 32.26 -4.91 -10.93
CA TRP A 226 32.67 -6.30 -11.17
C TRP A 226 33.85 -6.75 -10.30
N LYS A 227 34.63 -5.81 -9.77
CA LYS A 227 35.75 -6.13 -8.88
C LYS A 227 35.29 -6.53 -7.47
N VAL A 228 34.16 -5.95 -7.01
CA VAL A 228 33.72 -6.11 -5.62
C VAL A 228 32.41 -6.91 -5.49
N TRP A 229 31.71 -7.16 -6.59
CA TRP A 229 30.45 -7.91 -6.58
C TRP A 229 30.43 -8.92 -7.72
N LYS A 230 29.98 -10.12 -7.42
CA LYS A 230 29.88 -11.22 -8.39
C LYS A 230 28.44 -11.63 -8.56
N VAL A 231 28.07 -12.07 -9.75
CA VAL A 231 26.69 -12.41 -10.11
C VAL A 231 26.10 -13.50 -9.20
N ASP A 232 26.92 -14.38 -8.67
CA ASP A 232 26.46 -15.43 -7.75
C ASP A 232 25.85 -14.84 -6.47
N ASN A 233 26.20 -13.60 -6.12
CA ASN A 233 25.61 -12.92 -4.96
C ASN A 233 24.13 -12.57 -5.18
N ALA A 234 23.63 -12.64 -6.41
CA ALA A 234 22.23 -12.31 -6.71
C ALA A 234 21.26 -13.46 -6.36
N PHE A 235 21.76 -14.67 -6.07
CA PHE A 235 20.94 -15.87 -5.86
C PHE A 235 21.15 -16.52 -4.50
#